data_3c45ee4f7615fc5b245fe52a8d2f2fab
#
_entry.id   3c45ee4f7615fc5b245fe52a8d2f2fab
#
_cell.length_a   1.000
_cell.length_b   1.000
_cell.length_c   1.000
_cell.angle_alpha   90.00
_cell.angle_beta   90.00
_cell.angle_gamma   90.00
#
_symmetry.space_group_name_H-M   'P 1'
#
loop_
_entity.id
_entity.type
_entity.pdbx_description
1 polymer ?
#
loop_
_entity_poly.entity_id
_entity_poly.type
_entity_poly.pdbx_seq_one_letter_code
_entity_poly.pdbx_strand_id
1 'polypeptide(L)'
;MASVSSIKFFLCLVLWLFNFLPLSQGKENSNEYHYPFIKKASTFSSSPSVSRTTKNNGYDYIILGGGTSGCPLAATLSQNFRVLLLERGGIPFTNPNVSLLDNFHINLADTSPTSASQYFISTDGVMNARARILGGATSINAGFYTRASTRYIEKVGWDAKVVNESYQWVEKQIVYRPKFSGWQRAATDSLVDVGVSPFNGFTYDHKYGTKLGGTIFDTFGHRHTAAELLAHANPHKLTVLIHATVQRIVFYTTGKRPKAVGVIFKDENGKQHKAMLGSDKESEVIVSSGAIGTPQMLLLSGIGPKTELKKLNISVVLDNKFVGKGMADNPMNTIFVPSKRPIQQTLIETVGITKLGVYIETSSGFGQSNNSIHCHHGLLSAEIGQLSTIPPKQRSHEAVEAFIKNKKDIPIEAFRGGFILSKVANPWSSGELKLMNTNVDDNPIVTFNYFNHPYDVQRCVEGIRLATKVVQSQHFTNYTMCDTQTTQELLNLTVKANVNFIPKHLNDTQSLEQFCRDTVITIWHYHGGCHVGKVINSNYKVIGVDRLSVVDGSTFTESPGTNPQATVMMLGRYMGLKILRHRLGKLAGV
;
A
#
# COMPACT_ATOMS: atom_id res chain seq x y z
N MET A 1 -20.38 -51.75 -46.06
CA MET A 1 -19.29 -50.74 -45.96
C MET A 1 -19.94 -49.37 -46.05
N ALA A 2 -20.30 -48.81 -44.92
CA ALA A 2 -20.78 -47.43 -44.85
C ALA A 2 -19.53 -46.53 -44.73
N SER A 3 -19.44 -45.59 -45.66
CA SER A 3 -18.24 -44.80 -45.88
C SER A 3 -17.93 -43.88 -44.71
N VAL A 4 -16.66 -43.79 -44.39
CA VAL A 4 -16.08 -42.88 -43.37
C VAL A 4 -16.46 -41.39 -43.56
N SER A 5 -16.99 -41.05 -44.74
CA SER A 5 -17.49 -39.73 -45.12
C SER A 5 -18.77 -39.32 -44.39
N SER A 6 -19.66 -40.27 -44.07
CA SER A 6 -20.95 -40.00 -43.42
C SER A 6 -20.80 -39.70 -41.94
N ILE A 7 -19.78 -40.27 -41.29
CA ILE A 7 -19.51 -40.03 -39.85
C ILE A 7 -18.90 -38.65 -39.62
N LYS A 8 -18.03 -38.18 -40.52
CA LYS A 8 -17.46 -36.81 -40.42
C LYS A 8 -18.53 -35.74 -40.65
N PHE A 9 -19.49 -35.97 -41.52
CA PHE A 9 -20.58 -35.03 -41.76
C PHE A 9 -21.53 -34.93 -40.55
N PHE A 10 -21.78 -36.06 -39.90
CA PHE A 10 -22.63 -36.08 -38.70
C PHE A 10 -21.97 -35.43 -37.50
N LEU A 11 -20.66 -35.60 -37.32
CA LEU A 11 -19.90 -34.93 -36.25
C LEU A 11 -19.81 -33.40 -36.47
N CYS A 12 -19.63 -32.94 -37.70
CA CYS A 12 -19.67 -31.52 -38.03
C CYS A 12 -21.05 -30.90 -37.81
N LEU A 13 -22.12 -31.61 -38.12
CA LEU A 13 -23.49 -31.14 -37.92
C LEU A 13 -23.86 -31.04 -36.44
N VAL A 14 -23.38 -31.98 -35.60
CA VAL A 14 -23.60 -31.97 -34.16
C VAL A 14 -22.79 -30.82 -33.51
N LEU A 15 -21.56 -30.59 -33.95
CA LEU A 15 -20.75 -29.46 -33.49
C LEU A 15 -21.31 -28.10 -33.93
N TRP A 16 -21.99 -28.05 -35.12
CA TRP A 16 -22.61 -26.84 -35.61
C TRP A 16 -23.93 -26.51 -34.89
N LEU A 17 -24.70 -27.54 -34.52
CA LEU A 17 -25.93 -27.37 -33.72
C LEU A 17 -25.67 -26.96 -32.27
N PHE A 18 -24.53 -27.31 -31.70
CA PHE A 18 -24.14 -26.82 -30.35
C PHE A 18 -23.70 -25.35 -30.36
N ASN A 19 -23.33 -24.78 -31.48
CA ASN A 19 -23.00 -23.34 -31.59
C ASN A 19 -24.21 -22.43 -31.84
N PHE A 20 -25.42 -22.98 -32.02
CA PHE A 20 -26.65 -22.20 -32.25
C PHE A 20 -27.76 -22.42 -31.24
N LEU A 21 -27.50 -23.19 -30.18
CA LEU A 21 -28.35 -23.08 -28.99
C LEU A 21 -28.02 -21.75 -28.32
N PRO A 22 -28.97 -20.78 -28.24
CA PRO A 22 -28.76 -19.67 -27.34
C PRO A 22 -28.62 -20.29 -25.95
N LEU A 23 -27.39 -20.25 -25.40
CA LEU A 23 -27.23 -20.35 -23.98
C LEU A 23 -28.24 -19.34 -23.42
N SER A 24 -29.32 -19.86 -22.83
CA SER A 24 -30.18 -19.04 -22.01
C SER A 24 -29.26 -18.30 -21.07
N GLN A 25 -29.02 -17.03 -21.34
CA GLN A 25 -28.45 -16.13 -20.36
C GLN A 25 -29.45 -16.15 -19.20
N GLY A 26 -29.25 -17.11 -18.30
CA GLY A 26 -29.67 -16.89 -16.93
C GLY A 26 -29.09 -15.51 -16.60
N LYS A 27 -29.93 -14.53 -16.33
CA LYS A 27 -29.50 -13.31 -15.69
C LYS A 27 -28.82 -13.76 -14.40
N GLU A 28 -27.51 -14.08 -14.48
CA GLU A 28 -26.66 -13.87 -13.34
C GLU A 28 -26.80 -12.38 -13.03
N ASN A 29 -27.51 -12.10 -11.96
CA ASN A 29 -27.36 -10.86 -11.24
C ASN A 29 -25.93 -10.85 -10.69
N SER A 30 -24.96 -10.73 -11.57
CA SER A 30 -23.58 -10.41 -11.21
C SER A 30 -23.68 -9.02 -10.60
N ASN A 31 -23.63 -9.00 -9.28
CA ASN A 31 -23.64 -7.75 -8.53
C ASN A 31 -22.41 -6.99 -9.02
N GLU A 32 -22.61 -5.96 -9.83
CA GLU A 32 -21.55 -5.18 -10.50
C GLU A 32 -20.39 -4.81 -9.55
N TYR A 33 -20.67 -4.76 -8.25
CA TYR A 33 -19.75 -4.33 -7.21
C TYR A 33 -19.30 -5.45 -6.26
N HIS A 34 -19.53 -6.71 -6.57
CA HIS A 34 -19.13 -7.89 -5.79
C HIS A 34 -19.89 -8.06 -4.46
N TYR A 35 -20.18 -6.97 -3.72
CA TYR A 35 -20.98 -6.99 -2.49
C TYR A 35 -22.20 -6.06 -2.60
N PRO A 36 -23.39 -6.46 -2.07
CA PRO A 36 -24.65 -5.71 -2.23
C PRO A 36 -24.66 -4.36 -1.49
N PHE A 37 -23.76 -4.17 -0.53
CA PHE A 37 -23.63 -2.93 0.23
C PHE A 37 -22.66 -1.91 -0.40
N ILE A 38 -21.97 -2.26 -1.49
CA ILE A 38 -21.13 -1.33 -2.25
C ILE A 38 -21.99 -0.59 -3.27
N LYS A 39 -21.90 0.73 -3.29
CA LYS A 39 -22.70 1.61 -4.16
C LYS A 39 -21.83 2.78 -4.64
N LYS A 40 -22.18 3.37 -5.80
CA LYS A 40 -21.61 4.65 -6.24
C LYS A 40 -22.05 5.78 -5.32
N ALA A 41 -21.18 6.75 -5.11
CA ALA A 41 -21.49 7.91 -4.27
C ALA A 41 -22.68 8.73 -4.78
N SER A 42 -22.90 8.79 -6.11
CA SER A 42 -24.05 9.47 -6.71
C SER A 42 -25.42 8.87 -6.33
N THR A 43 -25.44 7.59 -5.89
CA THR A 43 -26.67 6.96 -5.41
C THR A 43 -27.03 7.34 -3.97
N PHE A 44 -26.16 8.08 -3.30
CA PHE A 44 -26.39 8.51 -1.93
C PHE A 44 -27.49 9.57 -1.88
N SER A 45 -28.63 9.20 -1.36
CA SER A 45 -29.64 10.16 -0.98
C SER A 45 -29.31 10.66 0.41
N SER A 46 -28.99 11.96 0.55
CA SER A 46 -28.99 12.58 1.87
C SER A 46 -30.31 12.21 2.54
N SER A 47 -30.25 11.64 3.74
CA SER A 47 -31.46 11.23 4.49
C SER A 47 -32.53 12.30 4.35
N PRO A 48 -33.79 11.95 4.06
CA PRO A 48 -34.85 12.92 3.85
C PRO A 48 -34.86 13.88 5.03
N SER A 49 -35.10 15.13 4.75
CA SER A 49 -35.29 16.20 5.72
C SER A 49 -35.91 15.66 7.00
N VAL A 50 -35.22 15.85 8.09
CA VAL A 50 -35.58 15.46 9.45
C VAL A 50 -37.14 15.43 9.63
N SER A 51 -37.73 14.27 9.41
CA SER A 51 -39.05 14.02 9.99
C SER A 51 -38.81 13.97 11.48
N ARG A 52 -39.46 14.88 12.22
CA ARG A 52 -39.31 15.07 13.67
C ARG A 52 -39.68 13.84 14.52
N THR A 53 -39.97 12.69 13.91
CA THR A 53 -40.57 11.52 14.58
C THR A 53 -39.67 10.28 14.70
N THR A 54 -38.46 10.22 14.08
CA THR A 54 -37.56 9.06 14.25
C THR A 54 -36.22 9.48 14.86
N LYS A 55 -36.00 9.11 16.10
CA LYS A 55 -34.87 9.45 16.97
C LYS A 55 -33.48 8.99 16.50
N ASN A 56 -33.31 8.38 15.30
CA ASN A 56 -32.04 7.74 14.95
C ASN A 56 -31.74 7.69 13.43
N ASN A 57 -31.66 8.84 12.76
CA ASN A 57 -31.44 8.92 11.29
C ASN A 57 -29.97 9.05 10.84
N GLY A 58 -28.95 8.86 11.69
CA GLY A 58 -27.53 8.98 11.36
C GLY A 58 -26.80 7.64 11.46
N TYR A 59 -25.52 7.66 11.06
CA TYR A 59 -24.60 6.53 11.21
C TYR A 59 -23.98 6.52 12.62
N ASP A 60 -23.74 5.32 13.15
CA ASP A 60 -22.96 5.18 14.38
C ASP A 60 -21.47 5.48 14.10
N TYR A 61 -20.98 5.03 12.94
CA TYR A 61 -19.61 5.28 12.50
C TYR A 61 -19.58 5.72 11.04
N ILE A 62 -18.82 6.79 10.77
CA ILE A 62 -18.46 7.22 9.41
C ILE A 62 -16.96 7.06 9.26
N ILE A 63 -16.52 6.12 8.43
CA ILE A 63 -15.11 5.79 8.20
C ILE A 63 -14.66 6.44 6.90
N LEU A 64 -13.57 7.24 6.96
CA LEU A 64 -13.01 7.95 5.82
C LEU A 64 -11.81 7.20 5.29
N GLY A 65 -11.98 6.55 4.15
CA GLY A 65 -11.00 5.70 3.46
C GLY A 65 -11.28 4.22 3.63
N GLY A 66 -11.67 3.57 2.54
CA GLY A 66 -11.84 2.12 2.42
C GLY A 66 -10.52 1.41 2.13
N GLY A 67 -9.45 1.77 2.88
CA GLY A 67 -8.11 1.24 2.67
C GLY A 67 -7.78 0.03 3.54
N THR A 68 -6.47 -0.21 3.67
CA THR A 68 -5.86 -1.33 4.37
C THR A 68 -6.36 -1.50 5.81
N SER A 69 -6.63 -0.40 6.52
CA SER A 69 -7.18 -0.40 7.87
C SER A 69 -8.71 -0.21 7.88
N GLY A 70 -9.24 0.62 6.99
CA GLY A 70 -10.65 0.99 6.98
C GLY A 70 -11.58 -0.19 6.67
N CYS A 71 -11.20 -1.09 5.76
CA CYS A 71 -11.99 -2.27 5.41
C CYS A 71 -12.18 -3.23 6.59
N PRO A 72 -11.12 -3.74 7.26
CA PRO A 72 -11.30 -4.61 8.43
C PRO A 72 -11.98 -3.92 9.61
N LEU A 73 -11.78 -2.61 9.79
CA LEU A 73 -12.47 -1.81 10.78
C LEU A 73 -14.00 -1.76 10.49
N ALA A 74 -14.39 -1.46 9.27
CA ALA A 74 -15.80 -1.40 8.83
C ALA A 74 -16.47 -2.77 8.94
N ALA A 75 -15.82 -3.85 8.50
CA ALA A 75 -16.31 -5.20 8.62
C ALA A 75 -16.57 -5.58 10.09
N THR A 76 -15.66 -5.17 10.99
CA THR A 76 -15.79 -5.46 12.43
C THR A 76 -16.92 -4.67 13.07
N LEU A 77 -16.97 -3.36 12.87
CA LEU A 77 -17.97 -2.50 13.50
C LEU A 77 -19.39 -2.75 13.00
N SER A 78 -19.53 -3.11 11.72
CA SER A 78 -20.84 -3.39 11.12
C SER A 78 -21.56 -4.59 11.72
N GLN A 79 -20.89 -5.44 12.49
CA GLN A 79 -21.57 -6.55 13.19
C GLN A 79 -22.69 -6.02 14.11
N ASN A 80 -22.45 -4.87 14.76
CA ASN A 80 -23.36 -4.33 15.74
C ASN A 80 -23.92 -2.94 15.41
N PHE A 81 -23.19 -2.14 14.61
CA PHE A 81 -23.45 -0.72 14.40
C PHE A 81 -23.70 -0.38 12.93
N ARG A 82 -24.43 0.72 12.68
CA ARG A 82 -24.61 1.28 11.33
C ARG A 82 -23.35 2.01 10.90
N VAL A 83 -22.67 1.49 9.88
CA VAL A 83 -21.39 2.00 9.39
C VAL A 83 -21.53 2.54 7.97
N LEU A 84 -20.99 3.73 7.73
CA LEU A 84 -20.76 4.28 6.40
C LEU A 84 -19.25 4.30 6.15
N LEU A 85 -18.81 3.62 5.09
CA LEU A 85 -17.44 3.65 4.60
C LEU A 85 -17.37 4.46 3.32
N LEU A 86 -16.53 5.50 3.28
CA LEU A 86 -16.35 6.38 2.14
C LEU A 86 -14.99 6.14 1.51
N GLU A 87 -14.97 5.73 0.23
CA GLU A 87 -13.75 5.51 -0.54
C GLU A 87 -13.76 6.40 -1.81
N ARG A 88 -12.67 7.14 -2.04
CA ARG A 88 -12.55 8.04 -3.19
C ARG A 88 -12.31 7.31 -4.52
N GLY A 89 -11.76 6.11 -4.50
CA GLY A 89 -11.50 5.27 -5.66
C GLY A 89 -12.63 4.29 -5.98
N GLY A 90 -12.39 3.47 -7.00
CA GLY A 90 -13.26 2.38 -7.42
C GLY A 90 -13.03 1.07 -6.66
N ILE A 91 -13.41 -0.04 -7.27
CA ILE A 91 -13.25 -1.40 -6.72
C ILE A 91 -12.05 -2.13 -7.34
N PRO A 92 -11.38 -3.05 -6.60
CA PRO A 92 -10.26 -3.81 -7.14
C PRO A 92 -10.66 -5.03 -7.98
N PHE A 93 -11.85 -5.58 -7.78
CA PHE A 93 -12.24 -6.92 -8.20
C PHE A 93 -12.32 -7.13 -9.72
N THR A 94 -12.65 -6.08 -10.47
CA THR A 94 -12.80 -6.12 -11.93
C THR A 94 -11.66 -5.46 -12.69
N ASN A 95 -10.61 -5.04 -11.98
CA ASN A 95 -9.45 -4.40 -12.58
C ASN A 95 -8.27 -5.39 -12.67
N PRO A 96 -7.96 -5.95 -13.85
CA PRO A 96 -6.89 -6.94 -14.00
C PRO A 96 -5.50 -6.38 -13.68
N ASN A 97 -5.29 -5.06 -13.85
CA ASN A 97 -4.03 -4.41 -13.48
C ASN A 97 -3.81 -4.36 -11.96
N VAL A 98 -4.88 -4.49 -11.20
CA VAL A 98 -4.84 -4.60 -9.73
C VAL A 98 -4.81 -6.05 -9.28
N SER A 99 -5.67 -6.89 -9.88
CA SER A 99 -5.96 -8.24 -9.40
C SER A 99 -4.94 -9.30 -9.81
N LEU A 100 -4.07 -9.03 -10.80
CA LEU A 100 -3.09 -10.00 -11.27
C LEU A 100 -1.66 -9.61 -10.91
N LEU A 101 -0.88 -10.57 -10.39
CA LEU A 101 0.52 -10.40 -10.06
C LEU A 101 1.34 -9.93 -11.26
N ASP A 102 1.08 -10.50 -12.43
CA ASP A 102 1.78 -10.18 -13.67
C ASP A 102 1.57 -8.72 -14.11
N ASN A 103 0.48 -8.10 -13.68
CA ASN A 103 0.13 -6.73 -14.00
C ASN A 103 0.50 -5.70 -12.90
N PHE A 104 1.15 -6.15 -11.82
CA PHE A 104 1.53 -5.28 -10.70
C PHE A 104 2.22 -3.99 -11.15
N HIS A 105 3.12 -4.09 -12.11
CA HIS A 105 3.89 -3.00 -12.67
C HIS A 105 3.03 -2.01 -13.47
N ILE A 106 2.03 -2.48 -14.22
CA ILE A 106 1.14 -1.64 -15.05
C ILE A 106 0.38 -0.66 -14.16
N ASN A 107 -0.16 -1.17 -13.05
CA ASN A 107 -0.91 -0.35 -12.11
C ASN A 107 -0.06 0.74 -11.44
N LEU A 108 1.22 0.45 -11.13
CA LEU A 108 2.12 1.44 -10.56
C LEU A 108 2.60 2.50 -11.55
N ALA A 109 2.68 2.12 -12.84
CA ALA A 109 3.09 3.00 -13.92
C ALA A 109 1.97 3.91 -14.45
N ASP A 110 0.73 3.61 -14.12
CA ASP A 110 -0.41 4.38 -14.60
C ASP A 110 -0.51 5.72 -13.84
N THR A 111 -0.07 6.80 -14.49
CA THR A 111 -0.13 8.17 -13.97
C THR A 111 -1.44 8.89 -14.32
N SER A 112 -2.39 8.20 -14.98
CA SER A 112 -3.66 8.80 -15.38
C SER A 112 -4.49 9.33 -14.20
N PRO A 113 -5.37 10.32 -14.41
CA PRO A 113 -6.23 10.83 -13.36
C PRO A 113 -7.18 9.79 -12.76
N THR A 114 -7.44 8.70 -13.48
CA THR A 114 -8.31 7.59 -13.06
C THR A 114 -7.58 6.40 -12.47
N SER A 115 -6.24 6.44 -12.45
CA SER A 115 -5.40 5.37 -11.92
C SER A 115 -5.78 5.00 -10.49
N ALA A 116 -5.70 3.70 -10.16
CA ALA A 116 -5.78 3.20 -8.79
C ALA A 116 -4.58 3.64 -7.93
N SER A 117 -3.50 4.09 -8.58
CA SER A 117 -2.25 4.55 -7.96
C SER A 117 -2.00 6.02 -8.28
N GLN A 118 -2.30 6.90 -7.35
CA GLN A 118 -2.01 8.33 -7.49
C GLN A 118 -0.57 8.62 -7.08
N TYR A 119 0.30 8.96 -8.06
CA TYR A 119 1.68 9.29 -7.77
C TYR A 119 1.86 10.72 -7.22
N PHE A 120 2.94 10.94 -6.51
CA PHE A 120 3.44 12.25 -6.09
C PHE A 120 4.97 12.21 -5.95
N ILE A 121 5.61 13.35 -6.08
CA ILE A 121 7.05 13.49 -5.84
C ILE A 121 7.23 14.20 -4.50
N SER A 122 8.00 13.60 -3.57
CA SER A 122 8.36 14.26 -2.32
C SER A 122 9.34 15.41 -2.59
N THR A 123 9.47 16.32 -1.64
CA THR A 123 10.46 17.42 -1.77
C THR A 123 11.90 16.89 -1.78
N ASP A 124 12.10 15.63 -1.38
CA ASP A 124 13.36 14.91 -1.49
C ASP A 124 13.67 14.47 -2.94
N GLY A 125 12.75 14.70 -3.89
CA GLY A 125 12.88 14.24 -5.27
C GLY A 125 12.61 12.75 -5.45
N VAL A 126 11.96 12.09 -4.48
CA VAL A 126 11.61 10.69 -4.56
C VAL A 126 10.15 10.55 -4.98
N MET A 127 9.92 9.83 -6.07
CA MET A 127 8.57 9.54 -6.54
C MET A 127 7.93 8.47 -5.67
N ASN A 128 6.71 8.75 -5.28
CA ASN A 128 5.89 7.93 -4.43
C ASN A 128 4.52 7.70 -5.07
N ALA A 129 3.77 6.75 -4.55
CA ALA A 129 2.39 6.51 -4.95
C ALA A 129 1.51 6.28 -3.73
N ARG A 130 0.26 6.77 -3.78
CA ARG A 130 -0.78 6.48 -2.80
C ARG A 130 -2.00 5.88 -3.47
N ALA A 131 -2.65 4.93 -2.79
CA ALA A 131 -3.80 4.25 -3.36
C ALA A 131 -5.02 5.18 -3.48
N ARG A 132 -5.80 4.94 -4.54
CA ARG A 132 -7.11 5.53 -4.80
C ARG A 132 -8.06 4.43 -5.27
N ILE A 133 -8.33 3.48 -4.38
CA ILE A 133 -9.10 2.27 -4.64
C ILE A 133 -9.51 1.61 -3.34
N LEU A 134 -10.65 0.93 -3.32
CA LEU A 134 -11.07 0.10 -2.20
C LEU A 134 -10.02 -1.00 -1.93
N GLY A 135 -9.73 -1.26 -0.65
CA GLY A 135 -8.58 -2.09 -0.23
C GLY A 135 -7.30 -1.28 0.00
N GLY A 136 -7.24 -0.05 -0.53
CA GLY A 136 -6.11 0.87 -0.33
C GLY A 136 -4.78 0.31 -0.84
N ALA A 137 -3.70 0.51 -0.08
CA ALA A 137 -2.36 0.10 -0.46
C ALA A 137 -2.21 -1.41 -0.73
N THR A 138 -3.06 -2.28 -0.15
CA THR A 138 -3.06 -3.72 -0.46
C THR A 138 -3.43 -4.02 -1.92
N SER A 139 -4.12 -3.09 -2.58
CA SER A 139 -4.50 -3.22 -3.99
C SER A 139 -3.37 -2.84 -4.97
N ILE A 140 -2.31 -2.18 -4.50
CA ILE A 140 -1.25 -1.66 -5.37
C ILE A 140 0.17 -2.08 -4.98
N ASN A 141 0.36 -2.75 -3.84
CA ASN A 141 1.68 -3.13 -3.31
C ASN A 141 2.20 -4.48 -3.84
N ALA A 142 3.44 -4.83 -3.47
CA ALA A 142 4.09 -6.09 -3.85
C ALA A 142 3.61 -7.33 -3.06
N GLY A 143 2.63 -7.20 -2.20
CA GLY A 143 1.92 -8.30 -1.56
C GLY A 143 2.62 -8.97 -0.38
N PHE A 144 3.87 -8.67 -0.07
CA PHE A 144 4.61 -9.35 1.01
C PHE A 144 3.98 -9.14 2.39
N TYR A 145 3.81 -10.23 3.13
CA TYR A 145 3.14 -10.24 4.42
C TYR A 145 4.07 -10.72 5.54
N THR A 146 4.25 -9.88 6.56
CA THR A 146 4.95 -10.21 7.81
C THR A 146 4.37 -9.39 8.96
N ARG A 147 4.24 -10.02 10.14
CA ARG A 147 3.74 -9.35 11.35
C ARG A 147 4.76 -8.34 11.89
N ALA A 148 4.32 -7.43 12.74
CA ALA A 148 5.22 -6.61 13.55
C ALA A 148 6.05 -7.46 14.51
N SER A 149 7.22 -6.93 14.92
CA SER A 149 8.01 -7.55 15.96
C SER A 149 7.29 -7.49 17.32
N THR A 150 7.52 -8.47 18.19
CA THR A 150 7.00 -8.48 19.57
C THR A 150 7.38 -7.20 20.32
N ARG A 151 8.64 -6.76 20.15
CA ARG A 151 9.13 -5.50 20.74
C ARG A 151 8.30 -4.28 20.32
N TYR A 152 7.86 -4.23 19.04
CA TYR A 152 7.00 -3.15 18.57
C TYR A 152 5.64 -3.18 19.27
N ILE A 153 5.02 -4.35 19.36
CA ILE A 153 3.70 -4.54 20.01
C ILE A 153 3.75 -4.11 21.47
N GLU A 154 4.79 -4.54 22.21
CA GLU A 154 5.03 -4.16 23.60
C GLU A 154 5.24 -2.65 23.76
N LYS A 155 6.07 -2.04 22.89
CA LYS A 155 6.37 -0.60 22.90
C LYS A 155 5.12 0.26 22.69
N VAL A 156 4.23 -0.18 21.79
CA VAL A 156 2.96 0.54 21.51
C VAL A 156 1.92 0.28 22.59
N GLY A 157 2.08 -0.74 23.42
CA GLY A 157 1.18 -1.10 24.51
C GLY A 157 -0.15 -1.72 24.04
N TRP A 158 -0.12 -2.46 22.93
CA TRP A 158 -1.28 -3.20 22.46
C TRP A 158 -1.46 -4.50 23.24
N ASP A 159 -2.72 -4.91 23.44
CA ASP A 159 -3.04 -6.22 24.00
C ASP A 159 -2.59 -7.33 23.04
N ALA A 160 -1.56 -8.07 23.42
CA ALA A 160 -0.92 -9.08 22.59
C ALA A 160 -1.88 -10.21 22.16
N LYS A 161 -2.86 -10.56 23.02
CA LYS A 161 -3.87 -11.57 22.66
C LYS A 161 -4.78 -11.07 21.56
N VAL A 162 -5.31 -9.87 21.70
CA VAL A 162 -6.20 -9.25 20.68
C VAL A 162 -5.44 -8.97 19.38
N VAL A 163 -4.17 -8.59 19.47
CA VAL A 163 -3.28 -8.44 18.30
C VAL A 163 -3.15 -9.76 17.56
N ASN A 164 -2.84 -10.85 18.26
CA ASN A 164 -2.69 -12.17 17.63
C ASN A 164 -4.00 -12.67 17.01
N GLU A 165 -5.13 -12.52 17.70
CA GLU A 165 -6.47 -12.83 17.16
C GLU A 165 -6.75 -12.02 15.89
N SER A 166 -6.36 -10.74 15.87
CA SER A 166 -6.58 -9.85 14.73
C SER A 166 -5.70 -10.21 13.52
N TYR A 167 -4.43 -10.58 13.75
CA TYR A 167 -3.57 -11.11 12.69
C TYR A 167 -4.12 -12.40 12.10
N GLN A 168 -4.46 -13.38 12.95
CA GLN A 168 -5.01 -14.67 12.50
C GLN A 168 -6.30 -14.50 11.71
N TRP A 169 -7.15 -13.54 12.09
CA TRP A 169 -8.38 -13.26 11.36
C TRP A 169 -8.08 -12.75 9.93
N VAL A 170 -7.11 -11.86 9.75
CA VAL A 170 -6.66 -11.39 8.42
C VAL A 170 -6.02 -12.52 7.62
N GLU A 171 -5.11 -13.27 8.25
CA GLU A 171 -4.31 -14.32 7.61
C GLU A 171 -5.16 -15.44 7.03
N LYS A 172 -6.21 -15.83 7.74
CA LYS A 172 -7.14 -16.88 7.27
C LYS A 172 -7.88 -16.50 5.98
N GLN A 173 -8.00 -15.21 5.68
CA GLN A 173 -8.84 -14.73 4.59
C GLN A 173 -8.06 -14.41 3.32
N ILE A 174 -6.92 -13.76 3.46
CA ILE A 174 -6.25 -13.13 2.32
C ILE A 174 -4.73 -13.37 2.27
N VAL A 175 -4.19 -14.24 3.13
CA VAL A 175 -2.74 -14.48 3.15
C VAL A 175 -2.41 -15.92 2.79
N TYR A 176 -1.46 -16.08 1.89
CA TYR A 176 -1.05 -17.35 1.33
C TYR A 176 0.44 -17.60 1.54
N ARG A 177 0.85 -18.86 1.41
CA ARG A 177 2.25 -19.22 1.30
C ARG A 177 2.69 -19.01 -0.15
N PRO A 178 3.78 -18.25 -0.42
CA PRO A 178 4.24 -18.00 -1.78
C PRO A 178 4.79 -19.29 -2.44
N LYS A 179 4.82 -19.31 -3.79
CA LYS A 179 5.59 -20.28 -4.53
C LYS A 179 7.07 -19.95 -4.36
N PHE A 180 7.86 -20.91 -3.87
CA PHE A 180 9.28 -20.67 -3.65
C PHE A 180 10.08 -20.91 -4.93
N SER A 181 10.31 -19.84 -5.71
CA SER A 181 10.98 -19.87 -7.01
C SER A 181 12.50 -20.11 -6.90
N GLY A 182 13.14 -20.45 -8.02
CA GLY A 182 14.59 -20.62 -8.07
C GLY A 182 15.38 -19.36 -7.71
N TRP A 183 14.92 -18.18 -8.15
CA TRP A 183 15.54 -16.90 -7.80
C TRP A 183 15.44 -16.60 -6.30
N GLN A 184 14.27 -16.78 -5.71
CA GLN A 184 14.04 -16.57 -4.29
C GLN A 184 14.82 -17.57 -3.43
N ARG A 185 15.00 -18.81 -3.93
CA ARG A 185 15.84 -19.84 -3.30
C ARG A 185 17.31 -19.40 -3.31
N ALA A 186 17.83 -18.98 -4.47
CA ALA A 186 19.19 -18.48 -4.57
C ALA A 186 19.44 -17.31 -3.61
N ALA A 187 18.49 -16.40 -3.49
CA ALA A 187 18.56 -15.29 -2.53
C ALA A 187 18.55 -15.79 -1.08
N THR A 188 17.71 -16.76 -0.75
CA THR A 188 17.66 -17.37 0.60
C THR A 188 18.99 -18.00 0.98
N ASP A 189 19.51 -18.85 0.11
CA ASP A 189 20.76 -19.56 0.37
C ASP A 189 21.94 -18.59 0.47
N SER A 190 22.00 -17.58 -0.42
CA SER A 190 22.99 -16.52 -0.38
C SER A 190 22.94 -15.70 0.91
N LEU A 191 21.76 -15.31 1.36
CA LEU A 191 21.59 -14.55 2.59
C LEU A 191 22.10 -15.32 3.81
N VAL A 192 21.83 -16.62 3.85
CA VAL A 192 22.33 -17.50 4.94
C VAL A 192 23.86 -17.59 4.89
N ASP A 193 24.43 -17.82 3.70
CA ASP A 193 25.89 -17.96 3.52
C ASP A 193 26.65 -16.68 3.88
N VAL A 194 26.08 -15.50 3.60
CA VAL A 194 26.69 -14.21 3.96
C VAL A 194 26.42 -13.79 5.42
N GLY A 195 25.85 -14.69 6.23
CA GLY A 195 25.69 -14.50 7.66
C GLY A 195 24.35 -13.90 8.11
N VAL A 196 23.35 -13.76 7.23
CA VAL A 196 21.99 -13.41 7.62
C VAL A 196 21.24 -14.66 8.09
N SER A 197 21.76 -15.26 9.13
CA SER A 197 21.29 -16.53 9.70
C SER A 197 20.62 -16.30 11.07
N PRO A 198 19.79 -17.28 11.59
CA PRO A 198 19.48 -18.56 10.96
C PRO A 198 18.45 -18.44 9.83
N PHE A 199 18.26 -19.52 9.04
CA PHE A 199 17.10 -19.67 8.20
C PHE A 199 15.90 -20.12 9.05
N ASN A 200 14.88 -19.26 9.13
CA ASN A 200 13.71 -19.47 9.98
C ASN A 200 12.54 -20.21 9.26
N GLY A 201 12.77 -20.66 8.02
CA GLY A 201 11.71 -21.27 7.22
C GLY A 201 10.58 -20.30 6.86
N PHE A 202 9.40 -20.87 6.62
CA PHE A 202 8.18 -20.08 6.37
C PHE A 202 7.53 -19.67 7.69
N THR A 203 7.37 -18.36 7.90
CA THR A 203 6.68 -17.81 9.08
C THR A 203 6.18 -16.40 8.82
N TYR A 204 5.04 -16.03 9.40
CA TYR A 204 4.56 -14.65 9.40
C TYR A 204 5.27 -13.78 10.45
N ASP A 205 5.90 -14.36 11.46
CA ASP A 205 6.53 -13.61 12.54
C ASP A 205 7.76 -12.83 12.04
N HIS A 206 8.00 -11.67 12.64
CA HIS A 206 9.20 -10.90 12.43
C HIS A 206 10.36 -11.52 13.21
N LYS A 207 11.28 -12.18 12.51
CA LYS A 207 12.46 -12.85 13.10
C LYS A 207 13.73 -12.39 12.42
N TYR A 208 14.78 -12.14 13.22
CA TYR A 208 16.12 -11.91 12.68
C TYR A 208 16.64 -13.16 11.96
N GLY A 209 17.46 -12.94 10.95
CA GLY A 209 17.92 -13.98 10.02
C GLY A 209 17.14 -13.97 8.72
N THR A 210 17.22 -15.03 7.96
CA THR A 210 16.54 -15.20 6.68
C THR A 210 15.24 -15.99 6.87
N LYS A 211 14.17 -15.57 6.21
CA LYS A 211 12.87 -16.26 6.26
C LYS A 211 12.08 -16.10 4.97
N LEU A 212 11.13 -17.00 4.77
CA LEU A 212 10.03 -16.82 3.84
C LEU A 212 8.86 -16.18 4.57
N GLY A 213 8.30 -15.11 4.01
CA GLY A 213 7.08 -14.48 4.52
C GLY A 213 5.82 -15.00 3.84
N GLY A 214 4.67 -14.44 4.18
CA GLY A 214 3.43 -14.64 3.45
C GLY A 214 3.32 -13.71 2.24
N THR A 215 2.29 -13.94 1.46
CA THR A 215 1.89 -13.07 0.34
C THR A 215 0.38 -12.93 0.30
N ILE A 216 -0.11 -11.82 -0.25
CA ILE A 216 -1.54 -11.65 -0.55
C ILE A 216 -1.88 -12.05 -2.01
N PHE A 217 -0.97 -12.76 -2.68
CA PHE A 217 -1.26 -13.41 -3.95
C PHE A 217 -1.47 -14.90 -3.75
N ASP A 218 -2.52 -15.45 -4.34
CA ASP A 218 -2.76 -16.89 -4.33
C ASP A 218 -1.80 -17.65 -5.25
N THR A 219 -1.97 -18.96 -5.33
CA THR A 219 -1.12 -19.82 -6.17
C THR A 219 -1.32 -19.61 -7.68
N PHE A 220 -2.38 -18.92 -8.08
CA PHE A 220 -2.66 -18.55 -9.47
C PHE A 220 -2.19 -17.12 -9.81
N GLY A 221 -1.67 -16.40 -8.83
CA GLY A 221 -1.23 -15.01 -8.99
C GLY A 221 -2.36 -13.99 -8.85
N HIS A 222 -3.54 -14.37 -8.34
CA HIS A 222 -4.59 -13.43 -8.02
C HIS A 222 -4.29 -12.72 -6.70
N ARG A 223 -4.46 -11.43 -6.70
CA ARG A 223 -4.28 -10.57 -5.52
C ARG A 223 -5.53 -10.58 -4.66
N HIS A 224 -5.34 -10.81 -3.38
CA HIS A 224 -6.34 -10.67 -2.34
C HIS A 224 -6.08 -9.43 -1.52
N THR A 225 -7.05 -8.51 -1.48
CA THR A 225 -6.87 -7.19 -0.88
C THR A 225 -7.66 -7.05 0.44
N ALA A 226 -7.39 -5.99 1.19
CA ALA A 226 -8.18 -5.68 2.37
C ALA A 226 -9.68 -5.46 2.06
N ALA A 227 -10.05 -5.19 0.79
CA ALA A 227 -11.45 -5.11 0.37
C ALA A 227 -12.20 -6.43 0.55
N GLU A 228 -11.52 -7.57 0.43
CA GLU A 228 -12.12 -8.89 0.62
C GLU A 228 -12.48 -9.17 2.09
N LEU A 229 -11.82 -8.51 3.03
CA LEU A 229 -12.19 -8.60 4.44
C LEU A 229 -13.62 -8.07 4.72
N LEU A 230 -14.18 -7.29 3.79
CA LEU A 230 -15.58 -6.84 3.83
C LEU A 230 -16.59 -7.99 3.66
N ALA A 231 -16.17 -9.17 3.18
CA ALA A 231 -17.01 -10.37 3.18
C ALA A 231 -17.55 -10.72 4.58
N HIS A 232 -16.84 -10.31 5.62
CA HIS A 232 -17.22 -10.51 7.01
C HIS A 232 -18.10 -9.40 7.57
N ALA A 233 -18.52 -8.43 6.76
CA ALA A 233 -19.39 -7.35 7.20
C ALA A 233 -20.85 -7.83 7.36
N ASN A 234 -21.60 -7.15 8.23
CA ASN A 234 -23.03 -7.30 8.24
C ASN A 234 -23.64 -6.47 7.09
N PRO A 235 -24.22 -7.11 6.04
CA PRO A 235 -24.69 -6.40 4.86
C PRO A 235 -25.87 -5.45 5.12
N HIS A 236 -26.60 -5.63 6.22
CA HIS A 236 -27.72 -4.77 6.61
C HIS A 236 -27.27 -3.53 7.40
N LYS A 237 -26.02 -3.52 7.89
CA LYS A 237 -25.48 -2.44 8.74
C LYS A 237 -24.32 -1.69 8.11
N LEU A 238 -23.77 -2.19 6.99
CA LEU A 238 -22.70 -1.53 6.25
C LEU A 238 -23.23 -0.90 4.97
N THR A 239 -22.80 0.33 4.72
CA THR A 239 -22.87 0.99 3.41
C THR A 239 -21.47 1.41 3.01
N VAL A 240 -21.02 1.00 1.85
CA VAL A 240 -19.75 1.44 1.23
C VAL A 240 -20.07 2.30 0.04
N LEU A 241 -19.59 3.54 0.03
CA LEU A 241 -19.69 4.42 -1.13
C LEU A 241 -18.33 4.54 -1.78
N ILE A 242 -18.21 4.05 -3.01
CA ILE A 242 -17.05 4.25 -3.88
C ILE A 242 -17.20 5.55 -4.66
N HIS A 243 -16.07 6.09 -5.13
CA HIS A 243 -16.00 7.42 -5.78
C HIS A 243 -16.55 8.54 -4.88
N ALA A 244 -16.46 8.36 -3.57
CA ALA A 244 -16.87 9.30 -2.55
C ALA A 244 -15.64 10.05 -2.00
N THR A 245 -15.32 11.20 -2.57
CA THR A 245 -14.18 12.00 -2.14
C THR A 245 -14.58 12.91 -0.98
N VAL A 246 -14.19 12.55 0.24
CA VAL A 246 -14.44 13.38 1.41
C VAL A 246 -13.63 14.66 1.33
N GLN A 247 -14.29 15.81 1.42
CA GLN A 247 -13.69 17.12 1.35
C GLN A 247 -13.27 17.64 2.72
N ARG A 248 -14.12 17.44 3.73
CA ARG A 248 -13.86 17.87 5.11
C ARG A 248 -14.79 17.21 6.12
N ILE A 249 -14.37 17.19 7.36
CA ILE A 249 -15.18 16.83 8.53
C ILE A 249 -15.99 18.05 8.95
N VAL A 250 -17.23 17.82 9.39
CA VAL A 250 -18.12 18.88 9.90
C VAL A 250 -18.10 18.87 11.41
N PHE A 251 -17.89 20.02 12.02
CA PHE A 251 -17.82 20.18 13.46
C PHE A 251 -18.96 21.06 14.01
N TYR A 252 -19.36 20.73 15.21
CA TYR A 252 -20.08 21.64 16.10
C TYR A 252 -19.06 22.29 17.04
N THR A 253 -18.96 23.63 17.02
CA THR A 253 -17.87 24.37 17.66
C THR A 253 -18.33 25.30 18.79
N THR A 254 -19.63 25.41 19.06
CA THR A 254 -20.17 26.28 20.10
C THR A 254 -20.10 25.70 21.52
N GLY A 255 -19.60 24.45 21.68
CA GLY A 255 -19.41 23.80 22.97
C GLY A 255 -18.03 24.04 23.58
N LYS A 256 -17.75 23.41 24.73
CA LYS A 256 -16.42 23.45 25.39
C LYS A 256 -15.28 22.88 24.52
N ARG A 257 -15.60 21.91 23.66
CA ARG A 257 -14.69 21.31 22.68
C ARG A 257 -15.36 21.18 21.33
N PRO A 258 -14.62 21.31 20.22
CA PRO A 258 -15.14 20.96 18.91
C PRO A 258 -15.58 19.48 18.92
N LYS A 259 -16.71 19.20 18.27
CA LYS A 259 -17.29 17.87 18.20
C LYS A 259 -17.57 17.51 16.74
N ALA A 260 -17.04 16.39 16.24
CA ALA A 260 -17.37 15.91 14.91
C ALA A 260 -18.84 15.46 14.86
N VAL A 261 -19.57 15.92 13.83
CA VAL A 261 -21.00 15.64 13.64
C VAL A 261 -21.30 14.98 12.30
N GLY A 262 -20.36 14.95 11.39
CA GLY A 262 -20.52 14.34 10.06
C GLY A 262 -19.40 14.76 9.11
N VAL A 263 -19.62 14.54 7.84
CA VAL A 263 -18.66 14.85 6.75
C VAL A 263 -19.36 15.42 5.53
N ILE A 264 -18.61 16.19 4.73
CA ILE A 264 -19.00 16.61 3.38
C ILE A 264 -18.11 15.86 2.41
N PHE A 265 -18.71 15.24 1.40
CA PHE A 265 -18.01 14.56 0.32
C PHE A 265 -18.63 14.92 -1.03
N LYS A 266 -17.86 14.75 -2.12
CA LYS A 266 -18.35 14.84 -3.48
C LYS A 266 -18.42 13.47 -4.12
N ASP A 267 -19.39 13.25 -4.97
CA ASP A 267 -19.51 12.05 -5.79
C ASP A 267 -18.68 12.15 -7.08
N GLU A 268 -18.76 11.13 -7.93
CA GLU A 268 -18.08 11.04 -9.22
C GLU A 268 -18.50 12.12 -10.21
N ASN A 269 -19.67 12.76 -10.01
CA ASN A 269 -20.17 13.84 -10.83
C ASN A 269 -19.82 15.23 -10.26
N GLY A 270 -19.08 15.27 -9.14
CA GLY A 270 -18.72 16.51 -8.44
C GLY A 270 -19.81 17.08 -7.53
N LYS A 271 -20.98 16.43 -7.43
CA LYS A 271 -22.07 16.85 -6.56
C LYS A 271 -21.71 16.62 -5.09
N GLN A 272 -21.95 17.65 -4.28
CA GLN A 272 -21.71 17.55 -2.84
C GLN A 272 -22.84 16.84 -2.10
N HIS A 273 -22.45 16.02 -1.16
CA HIS A 273 -23.31 15.30 -0.24
C HIS A 273 -22.85 15.53 1.21
N LYS A 274 -23.78 15.36 2.14
CA LYS A 274 -23.51 15.45 3.58
C LYS A 274 -23.98 14.19 4.28
N ALA A 275 -23.08 13.51 4.97
CA ALA A 275 -23.40 12.38 5.84
C ALA A 275 -23.24 12.78 7.31
N MET A 276 -24.23 12.43 8.15
CA MET A 276 -24.28 12.84 9.54
C MET A 276 -24.17 11.63 10.47
N LEU A 277 -23.50 11.84 11.61
CA LEU A 277 -23.51 10.91 12.72
C LEU A 277 -24.88 10.89 13.41
N GLY A 278 -25.23 9.76 13.97
CA GLY A 278 -26.40 9.60 14.84
C GLY A 278 -26.28 10.39 16.14
N SER A 279 -27.38 10.45 16.87
CA SER A 279 -27.49 11.20 18.14
C SER A 279 -26.73 10.55 19.30
N ASP A 280 -26.35 9.27 19.20
CA ASP A 280 -25.58 8.59 20.25
C ASP A 280 -24.25 9.32 20.47
N LYS A 281 -23.94 9.59 21.74
CA LYS A 281 -22.74 10.30 22.16
C LYS A 281 -21.43 9.59 21.77
N GLU A 282 -21.48 8.29 21.60
CA GLU A 282 -20.34 7.45 21.22
C GLU A 282 -20.21 7.23 19.70
N SER A 283 -21.17 7.76 18.89
CA SER A 283 -21.03 7.76 17.43
C SER A 283 -19.85 8.62 16.99
N GLU A 284 -19.05 8.19 15.98
CA GLU A 284 -17.80 8.82 15.62
C GLU A 284 -17.53 8.89 14.13
N VAL A 285 -16.77 9.91 13.74
CA VAL A 285 -16.00 9.91 12.49
C VAL A 285 -14.64 9.27 12.77
N ILE A 286 -14.25 8.27 11.95
CA ILE A 286 -12.95 7.61 12.05
C ILE A 286 -12.19 7.87 10.74
N VAL A 287 -11.05 8.59 10.83
CA VAL A 287 -10.21 8.84 9.67
C VAL A 287 -9.26 7.66 9.48
N SER A 288 -9.31 7.06 8.29
CA SER A 288 -8.53 5.88 7.89
C SER A 288 -8.01 6.03 6.44
N SER A 289 -7.61 7.26 6.10
CA SER A 289 -7.23 7.66 4.73
C SER A 289 -5.75 7.43 4.41
N GLY A 290 -5.04 6.71 5.28
CA GLY A 290 -3.62 6.38 5.16
C GLY A 290 -2.69 7.52 5.58
N ALA A 291 -1.37 7.24 5.66
CA ALA A 291 -0.40 8.16 6.24
C ALA A 291 -0.30 9.52 5.51
N ILE A 292 -0.67 9.60 4.24
CA ILE A 292 -0.74 10.88 3.50
C ILE A 292 -2.14 11.50 3.62
N GLY A 293 -3.19 10.72 3.40
CA GLY A 293 -4.56 11.25 3.33
C GLY A 293 -5.12 11.68 4.68
N THR A 294 -4.72 11.03 5.77
CA THR A 294 -5.25 11.32 7.12
C THR A 294 -4.78 12.68 7.65
N PRO A 295 -3.47 13.01 7.69
CA PRO A 295 -3.07 14.35 8.06
C PRO A 295 -3.60 15.40 7.08
N GLN A 296 -3.66 15.13 5.75
CA GLN A 296 -4.30 16.01 4.78
C GLN A 296 -5.77 16.31 5.16
N MET A 297 -6.54 15.29 5.51
CA MET A 297 -7.94 15.42 5.89
C MET A 297 -8.12 16.22 7.18
N LEU A 298 -7.28 16.01 8.19
CA LEU A 298 -7.33 16.81 9.43
C LEU A 298 -7.02 18.27 9.15
N LEU A 299 -5.98 18.56 8.36
CA LEU A 299 -5.61 19.92 7.97
C LEU A 299 -6.74 20.61 7.18
N LEU A 300 -7.31 19.97 6.15
CA LEU A 300 -8.44 20.51 5.37
C LEU A 300 -9.69 20.74 6.23
N SER A 301 -9.80 20.02 7.34
CA SER A 301 -10.92 20.16 8.30
C SER A 301 -10.65 21.19 9.41
N GLY A 302 -9.53 21.90 9.36
CA GLY A 302 -9.19 22.95 10.32
C GLY A 302 -8.50 22.46 11.59
N ILE A 303 -7.97 21.22 11.60
CA ILE A 303 -7.18 20.67 12.70
C ILE A 303 -5.71 20.62 12.27
N GLY A 304 -4.88 21.49 12.83
CA GLY A 304 -3.46 21.57 12.46
C GLY A 304 -2.81 22.86 12.90
N PRO A 305 -1.57 23.15 12.45
CA PRO A 305 -0.87 24.39 12.81
C PRO A 305 -1.65 25.63 12.36
N LYS A 306 -2.07 26.45 13.31
CA LYS A 306 -2.89 27.65 13.07
C LYS A 306 -2.31 28.58 11.99
N THR A 307 -1.00 28.76 11.99
CA THR A 307 -0.31 29.61 11.01
C THR A 307 -0.44 29.08 9.59
N GLU A 308 -0.29 27.78 9.38
CA GLU A 308 -0.39 27.14 8.07
C GLU A 308 -1.85 27.14 7.57
N LEU A 309 -2.80 26.83 8.45
CA LEU A 309 -4.23 26.83 8.10
C LEU A 309 -4.70 28.24 7.66
N LYS A 310 -4.27 29.28 8.38
CA LYS A 310 -4.63 30.66 8.04
C LYS A 310 -4.07 31.12 6.70
N LYS A 311 -2.87 30.67 6.30
CA LYS A 311 -2.30 30.98 4.97
C LYS A 311 -3.19 30.51 3.82
N LEU A 312 -3.94 29.42 4.05
CA LEU A 312 -4.86 28.82 3.07
C LEU A 312 -6.32 29.23 3.30
N ASN A 313 -6.59 30.23 4.15
CA ASN A 313 -7.93 30.67 4.53
C ASN A 313 -8.81 29.54 5.13
N ILE A 314 -8.20 28.53 5.76
CA ILE A 314 -8.91 27.47 6.46
C ILE A 314 -9.26 27.93 7.87
N SER A 315 -10.54 27.85 8.23
CA SER A 315 -11.01 28.15 9.59
C SER A 315 -10.42 27.18 10.60
N VAL A 316 -9.78 27.70 11.65
CA VAL A 316 -9.11 26.87 12.66
C VAL A 316 -10.14 26.31 13.64
N VAL A 317 -10.30 25.01 13.63
CA VAL A 317 -11.13 24.24 14.59
C VAL A 317 -10.31 23.89 15.84
N LEU A 318 -9.07 23.45 15.63
CA LEU A 318 -8.11 23.14 16.68
C LEU A 318 -6.69 23.46 16.23
N ASP A 319 -5.97 24.26 17.02
CA ASP A 319 -4.54 24.49 16.81
C ASP A 319 -3.74 23.31 17.34
N ASN A 320 -3.26 22.45 16.45
CA ASN A 320 -2.38 21.33 16.79
C ASN A 320 -1.15 21.33 15.88
N LYS A 321 -0.03 21.79 16.43
CA LYS A 321 1.24 21.93 15.69
C LYS A 321 1.87 20.62 15.23
N PHE A 322 1.35 19.46 15.68
CA PHE A 322 1.92 18.15 15.39
C PHE A 322 1.26 17.43 14.21
N VAL A 323 0.10 17.89 13.73
CA VAL A 323 -0.52 17.30 12.53
C VAL A 323 0.39 17.50 11.33
N GLY A 324 0.67 16.42 10.62
CA GLY A 324 1.60 16.39 9.48
C GLY A 324 3.08 16.32 9.88
N LYS A 325 3.45 16.23 11.16
CA LYS A 325 4.85 16.15 11.61
C LYS A 325 5.29 14.70 11.85
N GLY A 326 6.59 14.45 11.65
CA GLY A 326 7.20 13.14 11.84
C GLY A 326 6.83 12.16 10.72
N MET A 327 6.69 12.65 9.50
CA MET A 327 6.55 11.80 8.32
C MET A 327 7.86 11.04 8.09
N ALA A 328 7.81 9.72 8.03
CA ALA A 328 8.96 8.88 7.76
C ALA A 328 8.62 7.81 6.72
N ASP A 329 9.62 7.35 5.99
CA ASP A 329 9.53 6.23 5.07
C ASP A 329 10.81 5.41 5.14
N ASN A 330 10.71 4.10 4.99
CA ASN A 330 11.88 3.23 4.93
C ASN A 330 12.61 3.46 3.59
N PRO A 331 13.81 4.07 3.58
CA PRO A 331 14.55 4.27 2.34
C PRO A 331 15.02 2.93 1.77
N MET A 332 14.98 2.82 0.46
CA MET A 332 15.43 1.64 -0.29
C MET A 332 16.47 2.06 -1.33
N ASN A 333 17.44 1.19 -1.55
CA ASN A 333 18.35 1.24 -2.70
C ASN A 333 18.30 -0.11 -3.39
N THR A 334 18.29 -0.11 -4.72
CA THR A 334 18.17 -1.33 -5.52
C THR A 334 19.46 -1.60 -6.29
N ILE A 335 19.81 -2.87 -6.40
CA ILE A 335 20.90 -3.36 -7.26
C ILE A 335 20.28 -4.31 -8.27
N PHE A 336 20.43 -4.01 -9.55
CA PHE A 336 20.00 -4.89 -10.62
C PHE A 336 21.04 -6.00 -10.84
N VAL A 337 20.54 -7.24 -10.96
CA VAL A 337 21.34 -8.43 -11.24
C VAL A 337 20.90 -8.97 -12.61
N PRO A 338 21.66 -8.72 -13.68
CA PRO A 338 21.30 -9.19 -15.00
C PRO A 338 21.43 -10.71 -15.10
N SER A 339 20.59 -11.33 -15.91
CA SER A 339 20.61 -12.77 -16.14
C SER A 339 20.80 -13.11 -17.61
N LYS A 340 21.54 -14.21 -17.88
CA LYS A 340 21.71 -14.79 -19.23
C LYS A 340 20.41 -15.33 -19.80
N ARG A 341 19.45 -15.66 -18.95
CA ARG A 341 18.16 -16.29 -19.31
C ARG A 341 17.01 -15.47 -18.76
N PRO A 342 15.85 -15.54 -19.39
CA PRO A 342 14.62 -15.09 -18.78
C PRO A 342 14.41 -15.79 -17.43
N ILE A 343 13.99 -15.02 -16.42
CA ILE A 343 13.73 -15.53 -15.07
C ILE A 343 12.25 -15.42 -14.79
N GLN A 344 11.70 -16.39 -14.11
CA GLN A 344 10.31 -16.36 -13.67
C GLN A 344 10.02 -15.09 -12.85
N GLN A 345 8.90 -14.46 -13.13
CA GLN A 345 8.45 -13.31 -12.35
C GLN A 345 8.13 -13.70 -10.92
N THR A 346 8.76 -13.00 -9.98
CA THR A 346 8.44 -13.08 -8.56
C THR A 346 8.45 -11.70 -7.96
N LEU A 347 7.55 -11.47 -7.05
CA LEU A 347 7.64 -10.36 -6.12
C LEU A 347 8.43 -10.82 -4.88
N ILE A 348 8.22 -10.16 -3.75
CA ILE A 348 8.98 -10.46 -2.53
C ILE A 348 8.44 -11.73 -1.87
N GLU A 349 9.28 -12.74 -1.67
CA GLU A 349 8.96 -13.98 -0.95
C GLU A 349 9.93 -14.20 0.22
N THR A 350 11.22 -13.90 -0.03
CA THR A 350 12.31 -14.00 0.96
C THR A 350 12.66 -12.64 1.52
N VAL A 351 12.93 -12.60 2.82
CA VAL A 351 13.53 -11.43 3.49
C VAL A 351 14.65 -11.85 4.44
N GLY A 352 15.79 -11.17 4.31
CA GLY A 352 16.88 -11.23 5.28
C GLY A 352 16.77 -10.05 6.24
N ILE A 353 16.62 -10.27 7.54
CA ILE A 353 16.44 -9.24 8.57
C ILE A 353 17.65 -9.22 9.48
N THR A 354 18.39 -8.12 9.49
CA THR A 354 19.58 -7.95 10.31
C THR A 354 19.30 -7.21 11.62
N LYS A 355 20.15 -7.43 12.64
CA LYS A 355 20.07 -6.69 13.91
C LYS A 355 20.38 -5.20 13.75
N LEU A 356 21.07 -4.82 12.69
CA LEU A 356 21.39 -3.42 12.37
C LEU A 356 20.15 -2.65 11.91
N GLY A 357 19.03 -3.33 11.64
CA GLY A 357 17.84 -2.71 11.08
C GLY A 357 17.94 -2.48 9.57
N VAL A 358 18.80 -3.22 8.90
CA VAL A 358 18.81 -3.39 7.44
C VAL A 358 18.06 -4.67 7.12
N TYR A 359 17.26 -4.64 6.08
CA TYR A 359 16.68 -5.86 5.55
C TYR A 359 16.81 -5.92 4.02
N ILE A 360 17.03 -7.15 3.55
CA ILE A 360 17.26 -7.44 2.13
C ILE A 360 16.08 -8.25 1.63
N GLU A 361 15.50 -7.78 0.55
CA GLU A 361 14.47 -8.49 -0.20
C GLU A 361 14.89 -8.64 -1.66
N THR A 362 14.16 -9.41 -2.43
CA THR A 362 14.47 -9.60 -3.85
C THR A 362 13.21 -9.78 -4.66
N SER A 363 13.29 -9.39 -5.92
CA SER A 363 12.26 -9.60 -6.93
C SER A 363 12.91 -9.95 -8.27
N SER A 364 12.22 -10.66 -9.14
CA SER A 364 12.79 -11.11 -10.42
C SER A 364 11.75 -11.21 -11.53
N GLY A 365 12.27 -11.44 -12.73
CA GLY A 365 11.55 -11.97 -13.86
C GLY A 365 10.38 -11.15 -14.32
N PHE A 366 10.62 -10.14 -15.01
CA PHE A 366 9.63 -9.28 -15.56
C PHE A 366 9.74 -9.41 -17.10
N GLY A 367 8.70 -9.70 -17.80
CA GLY A 367 8.65 -9.66 -19.25
C GLY A 367 8.68 -10.99 -19.98
N GLN A 368 7.98 -11.99 -19.50
CA GLN A 368 7.54 -13.08 -20.35
C GLN A 368 6.02 -13.10 -20.46
N SER A 369 5.46 -12.36 -21.40
CA SER A 369 4.22 -12.77 -22.03
C SER A 369 4.50 -12.98 -23.52
N ASN A 370 4.02 -14.07 -24.06
CA ASN A 370 4.31 -14.55 -25.41
C ASN A 370 3.83 -13.65 -26.55
N ASN A 371 3.25 -12.49 -26.31
CA ASN A 371 2.67 -11.65 -27.37
C ASN A 371 2.65 -10.13 -27.15
N SER A 372 3.25 -9.59 -26.11
CA SER A 372 3.41 -8.13 -26.03
C SER A 372 4.74 -7.78 -25.37
N ILE A 373 5.57 -7.10 -26.13
CA ILE A 373 6.78 -6.42 -25.67
C ILE A 373 6.36 -5.27 -24.74
N HIS A 374 5.84 -5.61 -23.58
CA HIS A 374 5.66 -4.65 -22.50
C HIS A 374 6.74 -4.94 -21.46
N CYS A 375 7.76 -4.18 -21.58
CA CYS A 375 8.95 -4.17 -20.76
C CYS A 375 8.63 -3.76 -19.34
N HIS A 376 8.70 -4.67 -18.40
CA HIS A 376 8.09 -4.52 -17.10
C HIS A 376 9.05 -4.17 -15.97
N HIS A 377 10.30 -4.07 -16.24
CA HIS A 377 11.31 -3.90 -15.26
C HIS A 377 11.90 -2.58 -15.07
N GLY A 378 12.08 -1.82 -16.16
CA GLY A 378 12.29 -0.39 -16.09
C GLY A 378 11.26 0.21 -15.13
N LEU A 379 10.13 -0.47 -15.03
CA LEU A 379 9.03 -0.14 -14.19
C LEU A 379 9.31 -0.17 -12.73
N LEU A 380 9.90 -1.22 -12.19
CA LEU A 380 10.23 -1.23 -10.77
C LEU A 380 11.28 -0.19 -10.42
N SER A 381 12.21 0.10 -11.31
CA SER A 381 13.24 1.09 -11.03
C SER A 381 12.89 2.48 -11.50
N ALA A 382 12.16 2.64 -12.59
CA ALA A 382 11.98 3.95 -13.19
C ALA A 382 10.55 4.45 -13.20
N GLU A 383 9.58 3.60 -13.35
CA GLU A 383 8.17 3.99 -13.33
C GLU A 383 7.61 4.02 -11.94
N ILE A 384 8.25 3.34 -11.04
CA ILE A 384 8.13 3.62 -9.63
C ILE A 384 8.94 4.89 -9.31
N GLY A 385 9.32 5.61 -10.35
CA GLY A 385 9.88 6.92 -10.25
C GLY A 385 11.28 6.97 -9.76
N GLN A 386 11.97 5.95 -10.17
CA GLN A 386 13.30 5.85 -9.69
C GLN A 386 14.24 6.22 -10.80
N LEU A 387 14.19 7.43 -11.18
CA LEU A 387 15.28 8.03 -11.94
C LEU A 387 16.56 7.90 -11.10
N SER A 388 16.85 6.66 -10.65
CA SER A 388 17.89 6.36 -9.66
C SER A 388 19.30 6.65 -10.16
N THR A 389 19.44 6.83 -11.47
CA THR A 389 20.68 7.35 -12.07
C THR A 389 20.74 8.89 -12.07
N ILE A 390 19.66 9.57 -11.69
CA ILE A 390 19.59 11.02 -11.53
C ILE A 390 19.52 11.32 -10.03
N PRO A 391 20.39 12.16 -9.48
CA PRO A 391 20.33 12.56 -8.08
C PRO A 391 18.94 13.11 -7.70
N PRO A 392 18.41 12.83 -6.50
CA PRO A 392 17.04 13.20 -6.12
C PRO A 392 16.68 14.67 -6.37
N LYS A 393 17.60 15.58 -6.12
CA LYS A 393 17.40 17.03 -6.32
C LYS A 393 17.16 17.42 -7.79
N GLN A 394 17.54 16.55 -8.73
CA GLN A 394 17.39 16.76 -10.19
C GLN A 394 16.19 15.99 -10.76
N ARG A 395 15.47 15.21 -9.95
CA ARG A 395 14.29 14.45 -10.36
C ARG A 395 13.08 15.38 -10.39
N SER A 396 12.93 16.16 -11.44
CA SER A 396 11.75 16.99 -11.65
C SER A 396 10.58 16.17 -12.19
N HIS A 397 9.37 16.74 -12.14
CA HIS A 397 8.18 16.13 -12.74
C HIS A 397 8.38 15.91 -14.25
N GLU A 398 8.97 16.89 -14.93
CA GLU A 398 9.26 16.84 -16.37
C GLU A 398 10.28 15.73 -16.70
N ALA A 399 11.30 15.53 -15.85
CA ALA A 399 12.27 14.46 -16.02
C ALA A 399 11.62 13.07 -15.89
N VAL A 400 10.69 12.90 -14.95
CA VAL A 400 9.91 11.66 -14.78
C VAL A 400 9.03 11.41 -15.99
N GLU A 401 8.26 12.40 -16.44
CA GLU A 401 7.38 12.29 -17.61
C GLU A 401 8.17 11.99 -18.89
N ALA A 402 9.31 12.67 -19.09
CA ALA A 402 10.20 12.42 -20.23
C ALA A 402 10.72 10.98 -20.21
N PHE A 403 11.11 10.46 -19.05
CA PHE A 403 11.58 9.09 -18.91
C PHE A 403 10.46 8.08 -19.24
N ILE A 404 9.27 8.25 -18.68
CA ILE A 404 8.11 7.40 -18.94
C ILE A 404 7.78 7.38 -20.45
N LYS A 405 7.87 8.53 -21.11
CA LYS A 405 7.61 8.65 -22.55
C LYS A 405 8.66 7.94 -23.42
N ASN A 406 9.93 7.99 -23.01
CA ASN A 406 11.06 7.50 -23.81
C ASN A 406 11.38 6.00 -23.53
N LYS A 407 10.72 5.35 -22.61
CA LYS A 407 11.03 3.96 -22.20
C LYS A 407 10.84 2.91 -23.30
N LYS A 408 10.15 3.22 -24.39
CA LYS A 408 9.97 2.31 -25.53
C LYS A 408 11.29 1.92 -26.21
N ASP A 409 12.32 2.71 -26.01
CA ASP A 409 13.65 2.53 -26.60
C ASP A 409 14.61 1.74 -25.70
N ILE A 410 14.12 1.24 -24.55
CA ILE A 410 14.95 0.46 -23.64
C ILE A 410 15.11 -0.97 -24.18
N PRO A 411 16.36 -1.45 -24.40
CA PRO A 411 16.61 -2.79 -24.90
C PRO A 411 16.05 -3.89 -23.98
N ILE A 412 15.55 -4.97 -24.57
CA ILE A 412 14.93 -6.09 -23.84
C ILE A 412 15.89 -6.75 -22.83
N GLU A 413 17.19 -6.68 -23.10
CA GLU A 413 18.25 -7.21 -22.24
C GLU A 413 18.27 -6.53 -20.87
N ALA A 414 17.90 -5.24 -20.81
CA ALA A 414 17.77 -4.49 -19.56
C ALA A 414 16.68 -5.07 -18.63
N PHE A 415 15.85 -5.97 -19.15
CA PHE A 415 14.72 -6.57 -18.45
C PHE A 415 14.94 -8.04 -18.09
N ARG A 416 16.08 -8.61 -18.48
CA ARG A 416 16.47 -9.97 -18.09
C ARG A 416 17.22 -9.92 -16.78
N GLY A 417 16.57 -10.31 -15.69
CA GLY A 417 17.24 -10.33 -14.40
C GLY A 417 16.28 -10.16 -13.23
N GLY A 418 16.83 -9.65 -12.16
CA GLY A 418 16.08 -9.32 -10.96
C GLY A 418 16.78 -8.24 -10.14
N PHE A 419 16.21 -7.91 -9.01
CA PHE A 419 16.74 -6.91 -8.10
C PHE A 419 17.03 -7.50 -6.73
N ILE A 420 18.11 -7.02 -6.14
CA ILE A 420 18.35 -7.11 -4.71
C ILE A 420 18.01 -5.73 -4.12
N LEU A 421 17.13 -5.73 -3.14
CA LEU A 421 16.54 -4.54 -2.53
C LEU A 421 17.11 -4.38 -1.12
N SER A 422 17.98 -3.41 -0.94
CA SER A 422 18.52 -3.06 0.39
C SER A 422 17.70 -1.95 1.00
N LYS A 423 17.24 -2.14 2.22
CA LYS A 423 16.30 -1.25 2.91
C LYS A 423 16.74 -0.96 4.32
N VAL A 424 16.52 0.28 4.75
CA VAL A 424 16.72 0.70 6.14
C VAL A 424 15.36 0.75 6.84
N ALA A 425 15.14 -0.16 7.79
CA ALA A 425 13.94 -0.15 8.62
C ALA A 425 14.04 0.89 9.73
N ASN A 426 12.91 1.49 10.11
CA ASN A 426 12.86 2.48 11.19
C ASN A 426 13.92 3.59 11.05
N PRO A 427 13.87 4.40 9.99
CA PRO A 427 14.81 5.49 9.82
C PRO A 427 14.67 6.51 10.96
N TRP A 428 15.78 7.10 11.34
CA TRP A 428 15.81 8.24 12.26
C TRP A 428 15.51 9.55 11.52
N SER A 429 15.68 9.56 10.22
CA SER A 429 15.27 10.65 9.35
C SER A 429 13.77 10.75 9.31
N SER A 430 13.25 11.95 9.47
CA SER A 430 11.81 12.22 9.35
C SER A 430 11.57 13.66 8.90
N GLY A 431 10.41 13.88 8.31
CA GLY A 431 10.02 15.17 7.75
C GLY A 431 8.60 15.55 8.12
N GLU A 432 7.91 16.16 7.17
CA GLU A 432 6.59 16.74 7.39
C GLU A 432 5.70 16.69 6.14
N LEU A 433 4.41 16.84 6.37
CA LEU A 433 3.39 17.03 5.35
C LEU A 433 2.70 18.37 5.58
N LYS A 434 2.54 19.15 4.50
CA LYS A 434 1.79 20.40 4.46
C LYS A 434 0.80 20.39 3.32
N LEU A 435 -0.29 21.13 3.47
CA LEU A 435 -1.20 21.36 2.34
C LEU A 435 -0.52 22.24 1.28
N MET A 436 -0.70 21.88 0.02
CA MET A 436 -0.34 22.73 -1.10
C MET A 436 -1.44 23.79 -1.33
N ASN A 437 -2.70 23.37 -1.24
CA ASN A 437 -3.90 24.20 -1.39
C ASN A 437 -5.09 23.55 -0.66
N THR A 438 -6.32 23.98 -0.92
CA THR A 438 -7.55 23.47 -0.29
C THR A 438 -8.26 22.41 -1.10
N ASN A 439 -7.74 22.01 -2.26
CA ASN A 439 -8.31 20.92 -3.06
C ASN A 439 -7.86 19.56 -2.53
N VAL A 440 -8.78 18.72 -2.10
CA VAL A 440 -8.50 17.39 -1.55
C VAL A 440 -7.95 16.40 -2.58
N ASP A 441 -8.20 16.64 -3.88
CA ASP A 441 -7.70 15.77 -4.94
C ASP A 441 -6.21 15.98 -5.22
N ASP A 442 -5.69 17.16 -4.89
CA ASP A 442 -4.29 17.48 -5.07
C ASP A 442 -3.44 16.83 -3.98
N ASN A 443 -2.24 16.43 -4.36
CA ASN A 443 -1.31 15.87 -3.40
C ASN A 443 -0.81 16.97 -2.45
N PRO A 444 -0.67 16.68 -1.15
CA PRO A 444 0.02 17.58 -0.23
C PRO A 444 1.53 17.62 -0.54
N ILE A 445 2.21 18.63 -0.06
CA ILE A 445 3.67 18.72 -0.07
C ILE A 445 4.20 17.79 1.02
N VAL A 446 4.99 16.80 0.64
CA VAL A 446 5.54 15.78 1.56
C VAL A 446 7.05 15.80 1.52
N THR A 447 7.66 15.80 2.69
CA THR A 447 9.11 15.67 2.92
C THR A 447 9.34 14.49 3.85
N PHE A 448 10.25 13.58 3.49
CA PHE A 448 10.66 12.47 4.36
C PHE A 448 12.06 12.69 4.93
N ASN A 449 12.86 13.56 4.33
CA ASN A 449 14.27 13.81 4.67
C ASN A 449 15.12 12.54 4.58
N TYR A 450 14.97 11.76 3.50
CA TYR A 450 15.72 10.52 3.31
C TYR A 450 17.22 10.72 3.55
N PHE A 451 17.80 9.85 4.38
CA PHE A 451 19.24 9.87 4.72
C PHE A 451 19.77 11.19 5.30
N ASN A 452 18.90 12.01 5.89
CA ASN A 452 19.34 13.22 6.58
C ASN A 452 20.08 12.89 7.88
N HIS A 453 19.68 11.81 8.57
CA HIS A 453 20.36 11.34 9.77
C HIS A 453 21.54 10.44 9.39
N PRO A 454 22.79 10.71 9.90
CA PRO A 454 23.99 9.94 9.53
C PRO A 454 23.90 8.45 9.78
N TYR A 455 23.21 8.03 10.85
CA TYR A 455 23.01 6.62 11.18
C TYR A 455 22.22 5.87 10.09
N ASP A 456 21.27 6.51 9.44
CA ASP A 456 20.52 5.91 8.34
C ASP A 456 21.41 5.68 7.11
N VAL A 457 22.33 6.62 6.84
CA VAL A 457 23.32 6.47 5.77
C VAL A 457 24.27 5.33 6.06
N GLN A 458 24.80 5.26 7.29
CA GLN A 458 25.67 4.16 7.72
C GLN A 458 25.00 2.80 7.51
N ARG A 459 23.71 2.67 7.90
CA ARG A 459 22.96 1.44 7.71
C ARG A 459 22.75 1.12 6.22
N CYS A 460 22.52 2.13 5.38
CA CYS A 460 22.45 1.93 3.94
C CYS A 460 23.77 1.38 3.39
N VAL A 461 24.91 1.98 3.74
CA VAL A 461 26.23 1.53 3.30
C VAL A 461 26.47 0.05 3.64
N GLU A 462 26.15 -0.34 4.87
CA GLU A 462 26.25 -1.75 5.28
C GLU A 462 25.26 -2.65 4.53
N GLY A 463 24.05 -2.14 4.23
CA GLY A 463 23.06 -2.82 3.41
C GLY A 463 23.54 -3.06 1.97
N ILE A 464 24.22 -2.08 1.35
CA ILE A 464 24.79 -2.21 0.01
C ILE A 464 25.94 -3.22 0.00
N ARG A 465 26.82 -3.18 1.03
CA ARG A 465 27.88 -4.19 1.18
C ARG A 465 27.32 -5.60 1.33
N LEU A 466 26.28 -5.76 2.12
CA LEU A 466 25.58 -7.02 2.29
C LEU A 466 24.92 -7.50 0.99
N ALA A 467 24.18 -6.63 0.31
CA ALA A 467 23.53 -6.93 -0.96
C ALA A 467 24.56 -7.36 -2.03
N THR A 468 25.72 -6.71 -2.06
CA THR A 468 26.83 -7.09 -2.97
C THR A 468 27.34 -8.50 -2.68
N LYS A 469 27.58 -8.86 -1.41
CA LYS A 469 27.98 -10.22 -1.03
C LYS A 469 26.94 -11.25 -1.46
N VAL A 470 25.64 -10.94 -1.33
CA VAL A 470 24.55 -11.81 -1.79
C VAL A 470 24.66 -12.07 -3.30
N VAL A 471 24.84 -11.02 -4.10
CA VAL A 471 24.96 -11.13 -5.57
C VAL A 471 26.21 -11.92 -5.97
N GLN A 472 27.32 -11.75 -5.26
CA GLN A 472 28.60 -12.42 -5.53
C GLN A 472 28.66 -13.87 -5.02
N SER A 473 27.63 -14.36 -4.36
CA SER A 473 27.57 -15.73 -3.86
C SER A 473 27.48 -16.76 -4.99
N GLN A 474 27.92 -17.98 -4.71
CA GLN A 474 27.81 -19.10 -5.67
C GLN A 474 26.39 -19.38 -6.15
N HIS A 475 25.37 -19.06 -5.35
CA HIS A 475 23.96 -19.33 -5.66
C HIS A 475 23.44 -18.45 -6.81
N PHE A 476 24.03 -17.28 -7.02
CA PHE A 476 23.69 -16.39 -8.13
C PHE A 476 24.54 -16.62 -9.41
N THR A 477 25.59 -17.44 -9.39
CA THR A 477 26.45 -17.66 -10.55
C THR A 477 25.70 -18.20 -11.77
N ASN A 478 24.64 -18.96 -11.56
CA ASN A 478 23.80 -19.49 -12.64
C ASN A 478 22.94 -18.42 -13.33
N TYR A 479 22.78 -17.27 -12.70
CA TYR A 479 21.98 -16.17 -13.22
C TYR A 479 22.85 -15.04 -13.77
N THR A 480 23.98 -14.76 -13.13
CA THR A 480 24.83 -13.60 -13.48
C THR A 480 25.55 -13.77 -14.81
N MET A 481 25.72 -12.69 -15.53
CA MET A 481 26.56 -12.59 -16.71
C MET A 481 27.98 -12.23 -16.27
N CYS A 482 28.99 -12.94 -16.82
CA CYS A 482 30.36 -12.87 -16.29
C CYS A 482 31.45 -12.41 -17.31
N ASP A 483 31.10 -11.94 -18.53
CA ASP A 483 32.09 -11.47 -19.49
C ASP A 483 32.22 -9.94 -19.53
N THR A 484 33.41 -9.46 -19.96
CA THR A 484 33.75 -8.03 -19.92
C THR A 484 32.95 -7.20 -20.92
N GLN A 485 32.66 -7.74 -22.10
CA GLN A 485 31.89 -7.06 -23.14
C GLN A 485 30.46 -6.85 -22.67
N THR A 486 29.84 -7.90 -22.14
CA THR A 486 28.50 -7.84 -21.53
C THR A 486 28.45 -6.84 -20.37
N THR A 487 29.50 -6.77 -19.56
CA THR A 487 29.59 -5.78 -18.47
C THR A 487 29.55 -4.35 -18.99
N GLN A 488 30.24 -4.04 -20.06
CA GLN A 488 30.23 -2.69 -20.66
C GLN A 488 28.88 -2.35 -21.29
N GLU A 489 28.29 -3.30 -21.99
CA GLU A 489 26.93 -3.16 -22.54
C GLU A 489 25.92 -2.90 -21.44
N LEU A 490 26.00 -3.64 -20.33
CA LEU A 490 25.15 -3.47 -19.17
C LEU A 490 25.35 -2.12 -18.47
N LEU A 491 26.57 -1.60 -18.41
CA LEU A 491 26.84 -0.24 -17.90
C LEU A 491 26.16 0.82 -18.78
N ASN A 492 26.18 0.64 -20.09
CA ASN A 492 25.46 1.53 -21.01
C ASN A 492 23.94 1.41 -20.83
N LEU A 493 23.44 0.19 -20.58
CA LEU A 493 22.04 -0.06 -20.29
C LEU A 493 21.60 0.53 -18.96
N THR A 494 22.48 0.60 -17.96
CA THR A 494 22.19 1.21 -16.65
C THR A 494 21.66 2.63 -16.81
N VAL A 495 22.32 3.42 -17.66
CA VAL A 495 21.90 4.80 -17.92
C VAL A 495 20.56 4.84 -18.65
N LYS A 496 20.37 4.00 -19.67
CA LYS A 496 19.13 3.97 -20.46
C LYS A 496 17.95 3.42 -19.70
N ALA A 497 18.15 2.33 -18.94
CA ALA A 497 17.11 1.63 -18.18
C ALA A 497 16.91 2.19 -16.77
N ASN A 498 17.73 3.17 -16.37
CA ASN A 498 17.66 3.77 -15.04
C ASN A 498 17.75 2.75 -13.89
N VAL A 499 18.66 1.80 -14.01
CA VAL A 499 18.92 0.76 -13.01
C VAL A 499 20.34 0.89 -12.46
N ASN A 500 20.55 0.50 -11.22
CA ASN A 500 21.85 0.55 -10.57
C ASN A 500 22.46 -0.84 -10.51
N PHE A 501 23.73 -0.95 -10.90
CA PHE A 501 24.54 -2.13 -10.64
C PHE A 501 25.27 -2.02 -9.30
N ILE A 502 25.96 -3.11 -8.93
CA ILE A 502 26.86 -3.13 -7.79
C ILE A 502 27.89 -2.00 -7.92
N PRO A 503 28.03 -1.13 -6.92
CA PRO A 503 29.04 -0.09 -6.90
C PRO A 503 30.46 -0.67 -7.03
N LYS A 504 31.32 -0.05 -7.83
CA LYS A 504 32.69 -0.53 -8.05
C LYS A 504 33.62 -0.29 -6.85
N HIS A 505 33.36 0.73 -6.06
CA HIS A 505 34.24 1.18 -4.97
C HIS A 505 33.69 0.79 -3.60
N LEU A 506 33.53 -0.52 -3.37
CA LEU A 506 32.92 -1.05 -2.12
C LEU A 506 33.72 -0.76 -0.84
N ASN A 507 35.03 -0.55 -0.97
CA ASN A 507 35.92 -0.21 0.14
C ASN A 507 35.92 1.29 0.46
N ASP A 508 35.40 2.14 -0.43
CA ASP A 508 35.29 3.58 -0.22
C ASP A 508 33.92 3.92 0.38
N THR A 509 33.89 4.17 1.67
CA THR A 509 32.66 4.50 2.39
C THR A 509 32.03 5.78 1.88
N GLN A 510 32.82 6.79 1.51
CA GLN A 510 32.30 8.07 0.99
C GLN A 510 31.56 7.89 -0.34
N SER A 511 32.12 7.09 -1.25
CA SER A 511 31.46 6.74 -2.52
C SER A 511 30.17 5.96 -2.28
N LEU A 512 30.11 5.06 -1.29
CA LEU A 512 28.89 4.31 -0.94
C LEU A 512 27.84 5.21 -0.27
N GLU A 513 28.24 6.16 0.57
CA GLU A 513 27.31 7.14 1.13
C GLU A 513 26.67 7.99 0.03
N GLN A 514 27.47 8.42 -0.96
CA GLN A 514 26.96 9.16 -2.11
C GLN A 514 26.02 8.29 -2.94
N PHE A 515 26.39 7.03 -3.20
CA PHE A 515 25.50 6.06 -3.86
C PHE A 515 24.16 5.93 -3.13
N CYS A 516 24.18 5.77 -1.80
CA CYS A 516 22.96 5.68 -1.01
C CYS A 516 22.05 6.90 -1.21
N ARG A 517 22.62 8.10 -1.17
CA ARG A 517 21.87 9.36 -1.30
C ARG A 517 21.32 9.58 -2.71
N ASP A 518 22.12 9.28 -3.72
CA ASP A 518 21.78 9.52 -5.13
C ASP A 518 20.79 8.50 -5.69
N THR A 519 20.81 7.27 -5.17
CA THR A 519 19.97 6.18 -5.67
C THR A 519 18.81 5.82 -4.76
N VAL A 520 18.53 6.65 -3.75
CA VAL A 520 17.42 6.42 -2.83
C VAL A 520 16.08 6.44 -3.54
N ILE A 521 15.22 5.51 -3.12
CA ILE A 521 13.86 5.34 -3.59
C ILE A 521 12.96 4.97 -2.41
N THR A 522 11.66 5.12 -2.61
CA THR A 522 10.66 4.64 -1.65
C THR A 522 10.47 3.13 -1.74
N ILE A 523 10.08 2.52 -0.65
CA ILE A 523 9.42 1.20 -0.62
C ILE A 523 7.95 1.32 -0.21
N TRP A 524 7.42 2.55 -0.25
CA TRP A 524 6.02 2.86 0.11
C TRP A 524 5.65 2.44 1.54
N HIS A 525 6.57 2.50 2.47
CA HIS A 525 6.35 2.24 3.88
C HIS A 525 6.16 3.51 4.69
N TYR A 526 5.78 4.59 4.03
CA TYR A 526 5.59 5.88 4.69
C TYR A 526 4.52 5.80 5.78
N HIS A 527 4.81 6.47 6.90
CA HIS A 527 4.03 6.46 8.11
C HIS A 527 4.20 7.78 8.86
N GLY A 528 3.43 7.98 9.93
CA GLY A 528 3.51 9.19 10.73
C GLY A 528 2.55 10.29 10.26
N GLY A 529 2.68 11.47 10.86
CA GLY A 529 1.81 12.63 10.62
C GLY A 529 0.66 12.80 11.61
N CYS A 530 0.26 11.72 12.31
CA CYS A 530 -0.79 11.76 13.35
C CYS A 530 -0.40 10.94 14.59
N HIS A 531 0.78 11.16 15.13
CA HIS A 531 1.38 10.34 16.18
C HIS A 531 0.55 10.25 17.45
N VAL A 532 0.53 9.05 18.05
CA VAL A 532 0.01 8.83 19.40
C VAL A 532 0.78 9.69 20.41
N GLY A 533 0.06 10.29 21.36
CA GLY A 533 0.61 11.21 22.36
C GLY A 533 0.79 12.66 21.89
N LYS A 534 0.62 12.94 20.58
CA LYS A 534 0.76 14.28 19.99
C LYS A 534 -0.51 14.75 19.28
N VAL A 535 -1.03 13.96 18.36
CA VAL A 535 -2.26 14.25 17.62
C VAL A 535 -3.43 13.43 18.17
N ILE A 536 -3.18 12.18 18.51
CA ILE A 536 -4.17 11.29 19.11
C ILE A 536 -3.68 10.75 20.45
N ASN A 537 -4.61 10.31 21.29
CA ASN A 537 -4.29 9.62 22.54
C ASN A 537 -4.12 8.10 22.33
N SER A 538 -3.82 7.36 23.41
CA SER A 538 -3.65 5.90 23.39
C SER A 538 -4.93 5.12 23.01
N ASN A 539 -6.09 5.76 23.03
CA ASN A 539 -7.36 5.21 22.53
C ASN A 539 -7.66 5.64 21.09
N TYR A 540 -6.68 6.21 20.39
CA TYR A 540 -6.77 6.64 18.99
C TYR A 540 -7.76 7.80 18.76
N LYS A 541 -8.20 8.48 19.82
CA LYS A 541 -9.05 9.67 19.74
C LYS A 541 -8.21 10.91 19.48
N VAL A 542 -8.67 11.81 18.62
CA VAL A 542 -8.01 13.10 18.36
C VAL A 542 -8.06 13.95 19.63
N ILE A 543 -6.88 14.36 20.12
CA ILE A 543 -6.76 15.14 21.36
C ILE A 543 -7.41 16.51 21.16
N GLY A 544 -8.33 16.86 22.05
CA GLY A 544 -9.03 18.16 22.01
C GLY A 544 -10.28 18.21 21.13
N VAL A 545 -10.66 17.11 20.47
CA VAL A 545 -11.86 17.01 19.64
C VAL A 545 -12.70 15.79 20.08
N ASP A 546 -14.00 15.98 20.22
CA ASP A 546 -14.90 14.89 20.55
C ASP A 546 -15.43 14.19 19.29
N ARG A 547 -15.69 12.87 19.39
CA ARG A 547 -16.28 12.03 18.33
C ARG A 547 -15.41 11.94 17.06
N LEU A 548 -14.09 12.01 17.21
CA LEU A 548 -13.13 11.90 16.11
C LEU A 548 -11.97 11.00 16.50
N SER A 549 -11.69 10.00 15.66
CA SER A 549 -10.59 9.04 15.82
C SER A 549 -9.78 8.91 14.56
N VAL A 550 -8.55 8.40 14.67
CA VAL A 550 -7.67 8.07 13.56
C VAL A 550 -7.20 6.63 13.70
N VAL A 551 -7.39 5.82 12.67
CA VAL A 551 -7.02 4.39 12.68
C VAL A 551 -6.36 3.99 11.36
N ASP A 552 -5.07 4.28 11.22
CA ASP A 552 -4.22 3.84 10.09
C ASP A 552 -2.72 4.06 10.37
N GLY A 553 -1.87 3.89 9.36
CA GLY A 553 -0.42 4.06 9.46
C GLY A 553 0.06 5.47 9.77
N SER A 554 -0.80 6.50 9.70
CA SER A 554 -0.44 7.86 10.13
C SER A 554 -0.16 7.95 11.63
N THR A 555 -0.67 6.99 12.40
CA THR A 555 -0.53 6.93 13.85
C THR A 555 0.81 6.36 14.32
N PHE A 556 1.53 5.67 13.44
CA PHE A 556 2.78 5.00 13.77
C PHE A 556 3.89 6.02 14.01
N THR A 557 4.59 5.86 15.12
CA THR A 557 5.77 6.67 15.47
C THR A 557 7.07 6.10 14.91
N GLU A 558 7.03 4.86 14.46
CA GLU A 558 8.09 4.13 13.77
C GLU A 558 7.47 3.02 12.91
N SER A 559 8.21 2.50 11.94
CA SER A 559 7.76 1.37 11.11
C SER A 559 7.60 0.11 11.97
N PRO A 560 6.51 -0.66 11.84
CA PRO A 560 6.21 -1.83 12.67
C PRO A 560 7.08 -3.07 12.36
N GLY A 561 8.23 -2.89 11.79
CA GLY A 561 9.14 -3.95 11.37
C GLY A 561 9.60 -3.74 9.93
N THR A 562 9.47 -4.74 9.06
CA THR A 562 9.81 -4.59 7.63
C THR A 562 8.66 -3.97 6.84
N ASN A 563 7.64 -4.75 6.49
CA ASN A 563 6.54 -4.31 5.62
C ASN A 563 5.28 -4.04 6.46
N PRO A 564 4.68 -2.85 6.41
CA PRO A 564 3.66 -2.43 7.37
C PRO A 564 2.25 -2.97 7.10
N GLN A 565 1.94 -3.51 5.89
CA GLN A 565 0.56 -3.83 5.51
C GLN A 565 -0.15 -4.77 6.48
N ALA A 566 0.53 -5.81 6.97
CA ALA A 566 -0.02 -6.77 7.93
C ALA A 566 -0.49 -6.07 9.21
N THR A 567 0.36 -5.19 9.73
CA THR A 567 0.10 -4.46 10.98
C THR A 567 -0.98 -3.41 10.79
N VAL A 568 -1.07 -2.77 9.63
CA VAL A 568 -2.15 -1.81 9.33
C VAL A 568 -3.51 -2.51 9.22
N MET A 569 -3.58 -3.70 8.58
CA MET A 569 -4.82 -4.50 8.55
C MET A 569 -5.21 -4.98 9.95
N MET A 570 -4.24 -5.50 10.70
CA MET A 570 -4.42 -5.92 12.08
C MET A 570 -4.94 -4.77 12.93
N LEU A 571 -4.38 -3.56 12.80
CA LEU A 571 -4.82 -2.38 13.55
C LEU A 571 -6.30 -2.06 13.31
N GLY A 572 -6.77 -2.13 12.08
CA GLY A 572 -8.19 -1.92 11.75
C GLY A 572 -9.09 -2.90 12.48
N ARG A 573 -8.77 -4.21 12.45
CA ARG A 573 -9.51 -5.24 13.19
C ARG A 573 -9.40 -5.05 14.70
N TYR A 574 -8.19 -4.84 15.22
CA TYR A 574 -7.91 -4.60 16.63
C TYR A 574 -8.72 -3.44 17.21
N MET A 575 -8.73 -2.29 16.52
CA MET A 575 -9.49 -1.13 16.97
C MET A 575 -10.99 -1.35 16.86
N GLY A 576 -11.46 -2.04 15.83
CA GLY A 576 -12.86 -2.47 15.74
C GLY A 576 -13.28 -3.31 16.95
N LEU A 577 -12.50 -4.32 17.32
CA LEU A 577 -12.75 -5.15 18.50
C LEU A 577 -12.69 -4.34 19.81
N LYS A 578 -11.73 -3.43 19.93
CA LYS A 578 -11.61 -2.55 21.12
C LYS A 578 -12.84 -1.66 21.29
N ILE A 579 -13.33 -1.07 20.19
CA ILE A 579 -14.54 -0.25 20.18
C ILE A 579 -15.77 -1.10 20.54
N LEU A 580 -15.93 -2.30 19.96
CA LEU A 580 -17.03 -3.21 20.29
C LEU A 580 -17.04 -3.58 21.78
N ARG A 581 -15.89 -3.98 22.32
CA ARG A 581 -15.75 -4.33 23.76
C ARG A 581 -16.08 -3.14 24.67
N HIS A 582 -15.67 -1.94 24.29
CA HIS A 582 -16.01 -0.73 25.05
C HIS A 582 -17.50 -0.42 25.05
N ARG A 583 -18.13 -0.51 23.87
CA ARG A 583 -19.55 -0.16 23.67
C ARG A 583 -20.54 -1.22 24.21
N LEU A 584 -20.21 -2.48 24.09
CA LEU A 584 -21.10 -3.61 24.38
C LEU A 584 -20.76 -4.31 25.70
N GLY A 585 -19.67 -3.93 26.38
CA GLY A 585 -19.18 -4.58 27.59
C GLY A 585 -18.62 -5.98 27.31
N LYS A 586 -18.37 -6.76 28.39
CA LYS A 586 -17.82 -8.14 28.30
C LYS A 586 -18.77 -9.16 27.64
N LEU A 587 -20.00 -8.76 27.31
CA LEU A 587 -21.00 -9.61 26.67
C LEU A 587 -20.76 -9.85 25.17
N ALA A 588 -19.85 -9.14 24.55
CA ALA A 588 -19.41 -9.46 23.20
C ALA A 588 -18.41 -10.62 23.26
N GLY A 589 -18.90 -11.84 23.39
CA GLY A 589 -18.15 -13.04 23.05
C GLY A 589 -17.87 -13.02 21.56
N VAL A 590 -16.72 -12.46 21.15
CA VAL A 590 -16.15 -12.54 19.80
C VAL A 590 -14.78 -13.17 19.95
#